data_9fbc6c9ec9f7ccaa98e64578e3c2a175
#
_entry.id   9fbc6c9ec9f7ccaa98e64578e3c2a175
#
_cell.length_a   1.000
_cell.length_b   1.000
_cell.length_c   1.000
_cell.angle_alpha   90.00
_cell.angle_beta   90.00
_cell.angle_gamma   90.00
#
_symmetry.space_group_name_H-M   'P 1'
#
loop_
_entity.id
_entity.type
_entity.pdbx_description
1 polymer ?
#
loop_
_entity_poly.entity_id
_entity_poly.type
_entity_poly.pdbx_seq_one_letter_code
_entity_poly.pdbx_strand_id
1 'polypeptide(L)'
;MTWPVTLKLDSTAYPLSVVQRAAYSLAGTVTIQVGIEANHISLTAHPAEERLTLSREQAHSLILQHLNDFALRDHINRETAGLREVLARAALTGCGIPQ
;
A
#
# COMPACT_ATOMS: atom_id res chain seq x y z
N MET A 1 6.75 -8.85 26.00
CA MET A 1 7.00 -8.47 24.62
C MET A 1 5.72 -8.25 23.88
N THR A 2 5.66 -7.19 23.15
CA THR A 2 4.44 -6.78 22.48
C THR A 2 4.38 -7.16 21.01
N TRP A 3 5.43 -7.74 20.47
CA TRP A 3 5.46 -8.28 19.13
C TRP A 3 4.91 -9.71 19.10
N PRO A 4 4.32 -10.18 18.00
CA PRO A 4 4.20 -9.48 16.72
C PRO A 4 3.00 -8.52 16.65
N VAL A 5 3.02 -7.66 15.66
CA VAL A 5 1.86 -6.83 15.29
C VAL A 5 1.11 -7.57 14.20
N THR A 6 -0.15 -7.82 14.42
CA THR A 6 -0.99 -8.52 13.43
C THR A 6 -2.15 -7.62 13.01
N LEU A 7 -2.34 -7.51 11.71
CA LEU A 7 -3.42 -6.72 11.12
C LEU A 7 -4.19 -7.58 10.13
N LYS A 8 -5.51 -7.42 10.13
CA LYS A 8 -6.36 -7.98 9.08
C LYS A 8 -6.91 -6.84 8.26
N LEU A 9 -6.68 -6.90 6.97
CA LEU A 9 -7.03 -5.82 6.06
C LEU A 9 -8.08 -6.31 5.08
N ASP A 10 -9.03 -5.43 4.77
CA ASP A 10 -10.00 -5.70 3.72
C ASP A 10 -9.29 -5.56 2.37
N SER A 11 -9.38 -6.58 1.54
CA SER A 11 -8.70 -6.61 0.26
C SER A 11 -9.24 -5.58 -0.74
N THR A 12 -10.45 -5.06 -0.51
CA THR A 12 -10.99 -4.00 -1.37
C THR A 12 -10.42 -2.64 -1.00
N ALA A 13 -10.18 -2.39 0.29
CA ALA A 13 -9.60 -1.14 0.75
C ALA A 13 -8.09 -1.12 0.57
N TYR A 14 -7.45 -2.27 0.76
CA TYR A 14 -5.99 -2.41 0.66
C TYR A 14 -5.67 -3.57 -0.28
N PRO A 15 -5.58 -3.32 -1.58
CA PRO A 15 -5.21 -4.37 -2.53
C PRO A 15 -3.86 -5.00 -2.20
N LEU A 16 -3.67 -6.24 -2.58
CA LEU A 16 -2.44 -6.97 -2.29
C LEU A 16 -1.20 -6.21 -2.76
N SER A 17 -1.25 -5.59 -3.92
CA SER A 17 -0.12 -4.82 -4.45
C SER A 17 0.27 -3.66 -3.53
N VAL A 18 -0.72 -3.00 -2.92
CA VAL A 18 -0.48 -1.92 -1.95
C VAL A 18 0.17 -2.47 -0.69
N VAL A 19 -0.36 -3.59 -0.19
CA VAL A 19 0.18 -4.23 1.02
C VAL A 19 1.63 -4.67 0.80
N GLN A 20 1.91 -5.26 -0.35
CA GLN A 20 3.27 -5.70 -0.69
C GLN A 20 4.25 -4.54 -0.82
N ARG A 21 3.82 -3.42 -1.41
CA ARG A 21 4.65 -2.22 -1.51
C ARG A 21 4.95 -1.63 -0.14
N ALA A 22 3.94 -1.56 0.72
CA ALA A 22 4.14 -1.07 2.08
C ALA A 22 5.09 -1.97 2.86
N ALA A 23 4.91 -3.29 2.75
CA ALA A 23 5.79 -4.25 3.41
C ALA A 23 7.22 -4.09 2.93
N TYR A 24 7.41 -3.94 1.64
CA TYR A 24 8.74 -3.79 1.07
C TYR A 24 9.41 -2.49 1.52
N SER A 25 8.65 -1.40 1.56
CA SER A 25 9.20 -0.11 2.00
C SER A 25 9.62 -0.12 3.46
N LEU A 26 9.04 -1.00 4.26
CA LEU A 26 9.34 -1.12 5.69
C LEU A 26 10.35 -2.21 6.01
N ALA A 27 10.86 -2.92 5.01
CA ALA A 27 11.68 -4.12 5.21
C ALA A 27 12.95 -3.86 6.04
N GLY A 28 13.48 -2.64 6.03
CA GLY A 28 14.64 -2.28 6.84
C GLY A 28 14.32 -2.08 8.31
N THR A 29 13.06 -1.85 8.65
CA THR A 29 12.63 -1.56 10.01
C THR A 29 11.87 -2.73 10.62
N VAL A 30 10.95 -3.33 9.87
CA VAL A 30 10.16 -4.47 10.32
C VAL A 30 10.12 -5.52 9.22
N THR A 31 10.05 -6.78 9.63
CA THR A 31 9.84 -7.88 8.71
C THR A 31 8.36 -8.19 8.69
N ILE A 32 7.75 -8.11 7.52
CA ILE A 32 6.31 -8.28 7.37
C ILE A 32 6.03 -9.53 6.57
N GLN A 33 5.20 -10.39 7.14
CA GLN A 33 4.70 -11.58 6.48
C GLN A 33 3.26 -11.31 6.04
N VAL A 34 2.98 -11.51 4.76
CA VAL A 34 1.67 -11.25 4.18
C VAL A 34 1.01 -12.58 3.87
N GLY A 35 -0.23 -12.76 4.35
CA GLY A 35 -1.04 -13.92 4.06
C GLY A 35 -2.34 -13.50 3.41
N ILE A 36 -2.90 -14.37 2.58
CA ILE A 36 -4.17 -14.12 1.91
C ILE A 36 -5.20 -15.09 2.46
N GLU A 37 -6.31 -14.54 2.96
CA GLU A 37 -7.41 -15.33 3.50
C GLU A 37 -8.71 -14.83 2.88
N ALA A 38 -9.37 -15.63 2.06
CA ALA A 38 -10.66 -15.28 1.47
C ALA A 38 -10.73 -13.81 1.02
N ASN A 39 -11.44 -12.97 1.77
CA ASN A 39 -11.59 -11.55 1.43
C ASN A 39 -10.67 -10.65 2.24
N HIS A 40 -9.74 -11.22 2.98
CA HIS A 40 -8.87 -10.47 3.86
C HIS A 40 -7.42 -10.75 3.55
N ILE A 41 -6.59 -9.76 3.81
CA ILE A 41 -5.15 -9.90 3.77
C ILE A 41 -4.66 -9.81 5.20
N SER A 42 -3.95 -10.83 5.67
CA SER A 42 -3.37 -10.80 7.00
C SER A 42 -1.92 -10.34 6.89
N LEU A 43 -1.52 -9.51 7.84
CA LEU A 43 -0.20 -8.94 7.87
C LEU A 43 0.35 -9.15 9.28
N THR A 44 1.50 -9.79 9.37
CA THR A 44 2.16 -10.04 10.65
C THR A 44 3.55 -9.43 10.58
N ALA A 45 3.85 -8.54 11.51
CA ALA A 45 5.11 -7.82 11.53
C ALA A 45 5.94 -8.18 12.76
N HIS A 46 7.22 -8.37 12.53
CA HIS A 46 8.21 -8.61 13.57
C HIS A 46 9.33 -7.58 13.42
N PRO A 47 10.08 -7.26 14.50
CA PRO A 47 11.22 -6.36 14.34
C PRO A 47 12.25 -6.98 13.42
N ALA A 48 12.80 -6.19 12.50
CA ALA A 48 13.83 -6.66 11.58
C ALA A 48 15.13 -6.96 12.29
N GLU A 49 15.40 -6.24 13.38
CA GLU A 49 16.61 -6.43 14.19
C GLU A 49 16.23 -6.47 15.66
N GLU A 50 16.95 -7.27 16.44
CA GLU A 50 16.72 -7.37 17.88
C GLU A 50 16.97 -6.04 18.60
N ARG A 51 17.78 -5.18 18.02
CA ARG A 51 18.11 -3.87 18.59
C ARG A 51 17.04 -2.83 18.38
N LEU A 52 15.99 -3.17 17.64
CA LEU A 52 14.97 -2.20 17.32
C LEU A 52 14.24 -1.75 18.57
N THR A 53 14.28 -0.45 18.85
CA THR A 53 13.63 0.13 20.02
C THR A 53 12.18 0.53 19.77
N LEU A 54 11.69 0.25 18.57
CA LEU A 54 10.33 0.60 18.18
C LEU A 54 9.32 -0.21 19.00
N SER A 55 8.36 0.46 19.62
CA SER A 55 7.30 -0.21 20.35
C SER A 55 6.29 -0.81 19.38
N ARG A 56 5.45 -1.73 19.89
CA ARG A 56 4.38 -2.31 19.09
C ARG A 56 3.44 -1.21 18.57
N GLU A 57 3.10 -0.26 19.41
CA GLU A 57 2.20 0.84 19.03
C GLU A 57 2.82 1.74 17.95
N GLN A 58 4.10 2.03 18.08
CA GLN A 58 4.82 2.80 17.08
C GLN A 58 4.89 2.05 15.75
N ALA A 59 5.17 0.76 15.81
CA ALA A 59 5.22 -0.09 14.63
C ALA A 59 3.85 -0.16 13.95
N HIS A 60 2.79 -0.32 14.73
CA HIS A 60 1.43 -0.36 14.22
C HIS A 60 1.09 0.95 13.48
N SER A 61 1.39 2.09 14.09
CA SER A 61 1.17 3.39 13.47
C SER A 61 1.98 3.55 12.18
N LEU A 62 3.23 3.14 12.21
CA LEU A 62 4.12 3.25 11.05
C LEU A 62 3.60 2.40 9.88
N ILE A 63 3.17 1.19 10.17
CA ILE A 63 2.63 0.29 9.16
C ILE A 63 1.36 0.89 8.55
N LEU A 64 0.45 1.40 9.39
CA LEU A 64 -0.77 2.03 8.89
C LEU A 64 -0.49 3.26 8.05
N GLN A 65 0.47 4.08 8.44
CA GLN A 65 0.86 5.25 7.65
C GLN A 65 1.33 4.85 6.25
N HIS A 66 2.17 3.83 6.16
CA HIS A 66 2.67 3.36 4.88
C HIS A 66 1.56 2.72 4.04
N LEU A 67 0.70 1.92 4.66
CA LEU A 67 -0.44 1.33 3.97
C LEU A 67 -1.36 2.41 3.39
N ASN A 68 -1.70 3.40 4.20
CA ASN A 68 -2.60 4.47 3.77
C ASN A 68 -1.96 5.33 2.69
N ASP A 69 -0.67 5.60 2.79
CA ASP A 69 0.04 6.36 1.78
C ASP A 69 0.04 5.65 0.42
N PHE A 70 0.38 4.36 0.42
CA PHE A 70 0.38 3.59 -0.82
C PHE A 70 -1.03 3.36 -1.37
N ALA A 71 -2.02 3.19 -0.49
CA ALA A 71 -3.41 3.06 -0.91
C ALA A 71 -3.91 4.33 -1.59
N LEU A 72 -3.56 5.48 -1.02
CA LEU A 72 -3.93 6.76 -1.61
C LEU A 72 -3.27 6.98 -2.98
N ARG A 73 -1.99 6.67 -3.08
CA ARG A 73 -1.26 6.76 -4.35
C ARG A 73 -1.85 5.84 -5.41
N ASP A 74 -2.20 4.62 -5.02
CA ASP A 74 -2.82 3.67 -5.93
C ASP A 74 -4.18 4.18 -6.42
N HIS A 75 -4.98 4.71 -5.53
CA HIS A 75 -6.28 5.27 -5.86
C HIS A 75 -6.15 6.45 -6.84
N ILE A 76 -5.25 7.37 -6.55
CA ILE A 76 -4.99 8.52 -7.43
C ILE A 76 -4.51 8.04 -8.79
N ASN A 77 -3.61 7.07 -8.84
CA ASN A 77 -3.11 6.53 -10.10
C ASN A 77 -4.20 5.90 -10.94
N ARG A 78 -5.14 5.20 -10.32
CA ARG A 78 -6.27 4.61 -11.04
C ARG A 78 -7.18 5.67 -11.62
N GLU A 79 -7.49 6.70 -10.87
CA GLU A 79 -8.32 7.79 -11.34
C GLU A 79 -7.65 8.57 -12.46
N THR A 80 -6.38 8.90 -12.31
CA THR A 80 -5.65 9.66 -13.32
C THR A 80 -5.34 8.84 -14.56
N ALA A 81 -5.22 7.52 -14.44
CA ALA A 81 -5.00 6.66 -15.59
C ALA A 81 -6.17 6.75 -16.58
N GLY A 82 -7.40 6.71 -16.07
CA GLY A 82 -8.57 6.90 -16.92
C GLY A 82 -8.59 8.26 -17.60
N LEU A 83 -8.27 9.30 -16.87
CA LEU A 83 -8.21 10.65 -17.41
C LEU A 83 -7.13 10.79 -18.47
N ARG A 84 -5.95 10.23 -18.22
CA ARG A 84 -4.86 10.25 -19.22
C ARG A 84 -5.27 9.56 -20.50
N GLU A 85 -5.97 8.46 -20.41
CA GLU A 85 -6.44 7.74 -21.57
C GLU A 85 -7.42 8.56 -22.39
N VAL A 86 -8.37 9.21 -21.73
CA VAL A 86 -9.33 10.09 -22.40
C VAL A 86 -8.61 11.24 -23.08
N LEU A 87 -7.67 11.87 -22.43
CA LEU A 87 -6.89 12.97 -23.01
C LEU A 87 -6.06 12.50 -24.20
N ALA A 88 -5.47 11.32 -24.11
CA ALA A 88 -4.69 10.76 -25.22
C ALA A 88 -5.56 10.49 -26.45
N ARG A 89 -6.76 9.95 -26.24
CA ARG A 89 -7.71 9.72 -27.33
C ARG A 89 -8.13 11.02 -27.99
N ALA A 90 -8.43 12.02 -27.20
CA ALA A 90 -8.80 13.33 -27.73
C ALA A 90 -7.67 13.90 -28.59
N ALA A 91 -6.45 13.78 -28.15
CA ALA A 91 -5.29 14.23 -28.88
C ALA A 91 -5.12 13.48 -30.20
N LEU A 92 -5.30 12.15 -30.18
CA LEU A 92 -5.13 11.32 -31.35
C LEU A 92 -6.22 11.53 -32.39
N THR A 93 -7.42 11.81 -31.98
CA THR A 93 -8.51 12.06 -32.88
C THR A 93 -8.56 13.49 -33.38
N GLY A 94 -7.73 14.34 -32.87
CA GLY A 94 -7.68 15.74 -33.24
C GLY A 94 -8.83 16.57 -32.72
N CYS A 95 -9.69 15.98 -31.94
CA CYS A 95 -10.87 16.63 -31.50
C CYS A 95 -10.56 17.74 -30.57
N GLY A 96 -10.18 18.39 -30.24
CA GLY A 96 -9.92 19.43 -29.30
C GLY A 96 -8.55 20.00 -29.52
N ILE A 97 -7.94 19.56 -30.54
CA ILE A 97 -6.63 20.06 -30.76
C ILE A 97 -6.64 20.83 -32.05
N PRO A 98 -6.55 22.09 -31.96
CA PRO A 98 -6.49 22.90 -33.15
C PRO A 98 -5.14 22.76 -33.77
N GLN A 99 -4.63 21.89 -33.95
CA GLN A 99 -3.33 21.64 -34.49
C GLN A 99 -2.72 22.80 -35.23
#